data_f29f65666323a97f2b21bc8b7e6a77f0
#
_entry.id   f29f65666323a97f2b21bc8b7e6a77f0
#
_cell.length_a   1.000
_cell.length_b   1.000
_cell.length_c   1.000
_cell.angle_alpha   90.00
_cell.angle_beta   90.00
_cell.angle_gamma   90.00
#
_symmetry.space_group_name_H-M   'P 1'
#
loop_
_entity.id
_entity.type
_entity.pdbx_description
1 polymer ?
#
loop_
_entity_poly.entity_id
_entity_poly.type
_entity_poly.pdbx_seq_one_letter_code
_entity_poly.pdbx_strand_id
1 'polypeptide(L)'
;MPGIDQVLSQAMGIPGVLGAALIDWTSGLTLGTAGRAPHGDHDAAAADTADVVQAVARNATFDTSGGTDSPALEDLIITAAGSYHLIRFVHTAFDSQTYLYLWLDRAQANLAVARLRLRDLAAELVPS
;
A
#
# COMPACT_ATOMS: atom_id res chain seq x y z
N MET A 1 -12.58 13.85 -8.09
CA MET A 1 -11.83 12.77 -7.43
C MET A 1 -10.58 12.46 -8.23
N PRO A 2 -9.40 12.41 -7.63
CA PRO A 2 -8.19 12.07 -8.38
C PRO A 2 -8.23 10.62 -8.84
N GLY A 3 -7.73 10.39 -10.04
CA GLY A 3 -7.59 9.05 -10.57
C GLY A 3 -6.43 8.30 -9.95
N ILE A 4 -6.36 7.00 -10.21
CA ILE A 4 -5.30 6.14 -9.69
C ILE A 4 -3.93 6.63 -10.15
N ASP A 5 -3.79 6.96 -11.42
CA ASP A 5 -2.50 7.41 -11.96
C ASP A 5 -2.02 8.71 -11.30
N GLN A 6 -2.95 9.61 -10.98
CA GLN A 6 -2.62 10.86 -10.32
C GLN A 6 -2.13 10.62 -8.89
N VAL A 7 -2.81 9.74 -8.16
CA VAL A 7 -2.41 9.39 -6.80
C VAL A 7 -1.02 8.73 -6.79
N LEU A 8 -0.78 7.81 -7.73
CA LEU A 8 0.53 7.16 -7.83
C LEU A 8 1.63 8.13 -8.22
N SER A 9 1.31 9.07 -9.11
CA SER A 9 2.27 10.12 -9.47
C SER A 9 2.63 10.99 -8.26
N GLN A 10 1.65 11.34 -7.44
CA GLN A 10 1.89 12.10 -6.21
C GLN A 10 2.72 11.29 -5.21
N ALA A 11 2.49 9.98 -5.14
CA ALA A 11 3.27 9.11 -4.25
C ALA A 11 4.76 9.13 -4.62
N MET A 12 5.08 9.25 -5.90
CA MET A 12 6.47 9.34 -6.35
C MET A 12 7.16 10.62 -5.87
N GLY A 13 6.40 11.63 -5.46
CA GLY A 13 6.95 12.86 -4.88
C GLY A 13 7.33 12.75 -3.40
N ILE A 14 7.00 11.66 -2.73
CA ILE A 14 7.40 11.44 -1.35
C ILE A 14 8.91 11.14 -1.32
N PRO A 15 9.70 11.84 -0.46
CA PRO A 15 11.15 11.63 -0.44
C PRO A 15 11.52 10.16 -0.20
N GLY A 16 12.42 9.65 -1.02
CA GLY A 16 12.93 8.28 -0.91
C GLY A 16 12.10 7.21 -1.62
N VAL A 17 10.97 7.56 -2.21
CA VAL A 17 10.15 6.58 -2.92
C VAL A 17 10.82 6.17 -4.20
N LEU A 18 10.97 4.86 -4.39
CA LEU A 18 11.53 4.25 -5.59
C LEU A 18 10.43 3.77 -6.54
N GLY A 19 9.30 3.34 -5.99
CA GLY A 19 8.17 2.90 -6.78
C GLY A 19 6.91 2.82 -5.94
N ALA A 20 5.76 2.77 -6.64
CA ALA A 20 4.44 2.72 -6.02
C ALA A 20 3.51 1.87 -6.87
N ALA A 21 2.52 1.27 -6.22
CA ALA A 21 1.49 0.49 -6.91
C ALA A 21 0.20 0.49 -6.12
N LEU A 22 -0.91 0.39 -6.84
CA LEU A 22 -2.22 0.07 -6.26
C LEU A 22 -2.51 -1.38 -6.62
N ILE A 23 -2.83 -2.21 -5.65
CA ILE A 23 -2.91 -3.65 -5.81
C ILE A 23 -4.22 -4.17 -5.22
N ASP A 24 -4.88 -5.08 -5.94
CA ASP A 24 -5.99 -5.86 -5.43
C ASP A 24 -5.40 -7.10 -4.75
N TRP A 25 -5.53 -7.20 -3.42
CA TRP A 25 -4.86 -8.28 -2.70
C TRP A 25 -5.59 -9.62 -2.76
N THR A 26 -6.81 -9.66 -3.26
CA THR A 26 -7.51 -10.94 -3.46
C THR A 26 -7.03 -11.66 -4.70
N SER A 27 -6.70 -10.92 -5.76
CA SER A 27 -6.19 -11.48 -7.01
C SER A 27 -4.67 -11.37 -7.12
N GLY A 28 -4.04 -10.45 -6.38
CA GLY A 28 -2.61 -10.18 -6.52
C GLY A 28 -2.27 -9.36 -7.76
N LEU A 29 -3.27 -8.73 -8.39
CA LEU A 29 -3.07 -7.97 -9.62
C LEU A 29 -2.88 -6.48 -9.32
N THR A 30 -2.02 -5.84 -10.13
CA THR A 30 -1.86 -4.40 -10.05
C THR A 30 -3.00 -3.70 -10.77
N LEU A 31 -3.51 -2.63 -10.14
CA LEU A 31 -4.49 -1.74 -10.75
C LEU A 31 -3.82 -0.48 -11.30
N GLY A 32 -2.59 -0.22 -10.91
CA GLY A 32 -1.77 0.86 -11.39
C GLY A 32 -0.39 0.78 -10.78
N THR A 33 0.60 1.30 -11.46
CA THR A 33 1.99 1.30 -11.01
C THR A 33 2.67 2.61 -11.38
N ALA A 34 3.71 2.99 -10.63
CA ALA A 34 4.56 4.13 -10.94
C ALA A 34 5.97 3.83 -10.46
N GLY A 35 6.96 4.38 -11.16
CA GLY A 35 8.35 4.20 -10.79
C GLY A 35 8.85 2.79 -10.99
N ARG A 36 9.84 2.40 -10.19
CA ARG A 36 10.49 1.09 -10.28
C ARG A 36 9.82 0.09 -9.35
N ALA A 37 10.05 -1.18 -9.61
CA ALA A 37 9.62 -2.27 -8.72
C ALA A 37 10.85 -2.99 -8.17
N PRO A 38 10.75 -3.60 -6.98
CA PRO A 38 11.79 -4.50 -6.51
C PRO A 38 12.09 -5.56 -7.57
N HIS A 39 13.35 -5.79 -7.84
CA HIS A 39 13.81 -6.73 -8.88
C HIS A 39 13.27 -6.41 -10.28
N GLY A 40 12.76 -5.19 -10.50
CA GLY A 40 12.32 -4.75 -11.81
C GLY A 40 10.99 -5.32 -12.29
N ASP A 41 10.21 -5.94 -11.40
CA ASP A 41 8.97 -6.63 -11.80
C ASP A 41 7.82 -6.25 -10.84
N HIS A 42 6.93 -5.35 -11.31
CA HIS A 42 5.78 -4.91 -10.53
C HIS A 42 4.80 -6.06 -10.26
N ASP A 43 4.60 -6.94 -11.23
CA ASP A 43 3.64 -8.04 -11.07
C ASP A 43 4.13 -9.04 -10.04
N ALA A 44 5.42 -9.35 -10.02
CA ALA A 44 6.00 -10.23 -9.01
C ALA A 44 5.90 -9.60 -7.62
N ALA A 45 6.21 -8.30 -7.51
CA ALA A 45 6.09 -7.60 -6.24
C ALA A 45 4.65 -7.55 -5.75
N ALA A 46 3.69 -7.39 -6.64
CA ALA A 46 2.28 -7.39 -6.29
C ALA A 46 1.85 -8.77 -5.76
N ALA A 47 2.25 -9.84 -6.42
CA ALA A 47 1.94 -11.19 -5.96
C ALA A 47 2.53 -11.47 -4.58
N ASP A 48 3.79 -11.08 -4.36
CA ASP A 48 4.47 -11.31 -3.09
C ASP A 48 3.83 -10.50 -1.95
N THR A 49 3.55 -9.23 -2.19
CA THR A 49 2.93 -8.40 -1.15
C THR A 49 1.51 -8.84 -0.86
N ALA A 50 0.76 -9.27 -1.87
CA ALA A 50 -0.58 -9.80 -1.67
C ALA A 50 -0.57 -11.06 -0.81
N ASP A 51 0.41 -11.95 -0.99
CA ASP A 51 0.57 -13.12 -0.13
C ASP A 51 0.72 -12.73 1.34
N VAL A 52 1.55 -11.74 1.62
CA VAL A 52 1.78 -11.24 2.98
C VAL A 52 0.50 -10.65 3.54
N VAL A 53 -0.18 -9.81 2.75
CA VAL A 53 -1.43 -9.17 3.17
C VAL A 53 -2.50 -10.21 3.48
N GLN A 54 -2.64 -11.23 2.64
CA GLN A 54 -3.61 -12.30 2.87
C GLN A 54 -3.32 -13.04 4.16
N ALA A 55 -2.05 -13.33 4.43
CA ALA A 55 -1.66 -14.01 5.66
C ALA A 55 -2.01 -13.19 6.90
N VAL A 56 -1.72 -11.89 6.86
CA VAL A 56 -2.03 -10.99 7.98
C VAL A 56 -3.55 -10.86 8.15
N ALA A 57 -4.29 -10.70 7.05
CA ALA A 57 -5.74 -10.51 7.10
C ALA A 57 -6.47 -11.74 7.64
N ARG A 58 -5.94 -12.94 7.39
CA ARG A 58 -6.55 -14.18 7.89
C ARG A 58 -6.23 -14.47 9.34
N ASN A 59 -5.32 -13.74 9.94
CA ASN A 59 -4.84 -14.04 11.29
C ASN A 59 -5.70 -13.29 12.31
N ALA A 60 -6.38 -14.02 13.17
CA ALA A 60 -7.29 -13.44 14.16
C ALA A 60 -6.60 -12.48 15.11
N THR A 61 -5.29 -12.65 15.33
CA THR A 61 -4.53 -11.75 16.21
C THR A 61 -4.62 -10.30 15.76
N PHE A 62 -4.68 -10.07 14.45
CA PHE A 62 -4.68 -8.72 13.89
C PHE A 62 -6.08 -8.21 13.57
N ASP A 63 -7.11 -9.02 13.77
CA ASP A 63 -8.49 -8.61 13.54
C ASP A 63 -9.08 -8.09 14.85
N THR A 64 -9.06 -6.79 15.00
CA THR A 64 -9.58 -6.12 16.20
C THR A 64 -10.91 -5.41 15.93
N SER A 65 -11.51 -5.65 14.76
CA SER A 65 -12.75 -4.96 14.38
C SER A 65 -13.95 -5.35 15.24
N GLY A 66 -13.89 -6.50 15.91
CA GLY A 66 -15.00 -6.96 16.74
C GLY A 66 -16.28 -7.23 15.97
N GLY A 67 -16.16 -7.52 14.69
CA GLY A 67 -17.31 -7.74 13.83
C GLY A 67 -17.98 -6.47 13.33
N THR A 68 -17.37 -5.30 13.56
CA THR A 68 -17.86 -4.03 13.02
C THR A 68 -17.41 -3.88 11.57
N ASP A 69 -17.98 -2.90 10.87
CA ASP A 69 -17.59 -2.57 9.51
C ASP A 69 -16.29 -1.77 9.44
N SER A 70 -15.71 -1.43 10.58
CA SER A 70 -14.45 -0.70 10.63
C SER A 70 -13.32 -1.58 10.11
N PRO A 71 -12.39 -1.03 9.32
CA PRO A 71 -11.23 -1.79 8.87
C PRO A 71 -10.42 -2.30 10.05
N ALA A 72 -10.07 -3.58 10.02
CA ALA A 72 -9.25 -4.18 11.05
C ALA A 72 -7.79 -3.70 10.96
N LEU A 73 -7.32 -3.46 9.74
CA LEU A 73 -5.93 -3.08 9.48
C LEU A 73 -5.87 -1.73 8.78
N GLU A 74 -4.97 -0.88 9.24
CA GLU A 74 -4.73 0.43 8.61
C GLU A 74 -3.55 0.37 7.68
N ASP A 75 -2.43 -0.15 8.15
CA ASP A 75 -1.22 -0.28 7.34
C ASP A 75 -0.36 -1.42 7.83
N LEU A 76 0.62 -1.76 7.01
CA LEU A 76 1.63 -2.77 7.30
C LEU A 76 2.97 -2.22 6.85
N ILE A 77 3.98 -2.29 7.72
CA ILE A 77 5.30 -1.75 7.43
C ILE A 77 6.32 -2.86 7.58
N ILE A 78 7.12 -3.05 6.54
CA ILE A 78 8.22 -4.02 6.57
C ILE A 78 9.51 -3.24 6.42
N THR A 79 10.40 -3.38 7.40
CA THR A 79 11.72 -2.77 7.37
C THR A 79 12.75 -3.81 6.98
N ALA A 80 13.43 -3.57 5.87
CA ALA A 80 14.56 -4.38 5.42
C ALA A 80 15.84 -3.56 5.58
N ALA A 81 16.98 -4.20 5.34
CA ALA A 81 18.28 -3.52 5.56
C ALA A 81 18.44 -2.25 4.72
N GLY A 82 18.01 -2.29 3.47
CA GLY A 82 18.16 -1.16 2.55
C GLY A 82 16.86 -0.48 2.14
N SER A 83 15.72 -0.93 2.64
CA SER A 83 14.44 -0.44 2.15
C SER A 83 13.35 -0.51 3.20
N TYR A 84 12.30 0.29 2.96
CA TYR A 84 11.01 0.13 3.62
C TYR A 84 9.98 -0.28 2.59
N HIS A 85 9.05 -1.12 3.02
CA HIS A 85 7.89 -1.52 2.23
C HIS A 85 6.65 -1.12 3.02
N LEU A 86 5.92 -0.14 2.52
CA LEU A 86 4.72 0.36 3.18
C LEU A 86 3.50 -0.11 2.42
N ILE A 87 2.55 -0.66 3.15
CA ILE A 87 1.26 -1.09 2.60
C ILE A 87 0.18 -0.35 3.38
N ARG A 88 -0.59 0.48 2.68
CA ARG A 88 -1.73 1.19 3.28
C ARG A 88 -3.01 0.66 2.67
N PHE A 89 -3.87 0.09 3.50
CA PHE A 89 -5.15 -0.42 3.04
C PHE A 89 -6.05 0.72 2.60
N VAL A 90 -6.72 0.53 1.47
CA VAL A 90 -7.67 1.49 0.93
C VAL A 90 -9.06 0.90 1.12
N HIS A 91 -9.87 1.58 1.91
CA HIS A 91 -11.21 1.12 2.24
C HIS A 91 -12.23 2.02 1.57
N THR A 92 -12.92 1.46 0.57
CA THR A 92 -14.02 2.15 -0.09
C THR A 92 -15.34 1.55 0.36
N ALA A 93 -16.44 2.23 0.04
CA ALA A 93 -17.77 1.73 0.35
C ALA A 93 -18.09 0.42 -0.38
N PHE A 94 -17.43 0.19 -1.51
CA PHE A 94 -17.74 -0.93 -2.39
C PHE A 94 -16.63 -1.97 -2.45
N ASP A 95 -15.42 -1.59 -2.09
CA ASP A 95 -14.26 -2.46 -2.25
C ASP A 95 -13.23 -2.11 -1.18
N SER A 96 -12.97 -3.06 -0.28
CA SER A 96 -11.97 -2.92 0.77
C SER A 96 -10.79 -3.85 0.54
N GLN A 97 -10.59 -4.29 -0.71
CA GLN A 97 -9.62 -5.35 -1.04
C GLN A 97 -8.43 -4.80 -1.81
N THR A 98 -8.17 -3.49 -1.70
CA THR A 98 -7.02 -2.86 -2.35
C THR A 98 -6.11 -2.23 -1.32
N TYR A 99 -4.86 -2.09 -1.71
CA TYR A 99 -3.89 -1.34 -0.91
C TYR A 99 -2.95 -0.57 -1.82
N LEU A 100 -2.42 0.54 -1.27
CA LEU A 100 -1.30 1.26 -1.87
C LEU A 100 0.00 0.68 -1.31
N TYR A 101 0.93 0.40 -2.19
CA TYR A 101 2.25 -0.10 -1.84
C TYR A 101 3.30 0.93 -2.22
N LEU A 102 4.21 1.24 -1.30
CA LEU A 102 5.38 2.06 -1.55
C LEU A 102 6.65 1.29 -1.27
N TRP A 103 7.59 1.36 -2.19
CA TRP A 103 8.94 0.87 -2.01
C TRP A 103 9.85 2.08 -1.85
N LEU A 104 10.56 2.16 -0.71
CA LEU A 104 11.37 3.33 -0.35
C LEU A 104 12.81 2.94 -0.09
N ASP A 105 13.74 3.81 -0.53
CA ASP A 105 15.14 3.73 -0.16
C ASP A 105 15.27 4.19 1.29
N ARG A 106 15.68 3.29 2.16
CA ARG A 106 15.76 3.56 3.60
C ARG A 106 16.74 4.69 3.92
N ALA A 107 17.81 4.83 3.14
CA ALA A 107 18.81 5.88 3.37
C ALA A 107 18.27 7.27 3.08
N GLN A 108 17.27 7.38 2.18
CA GLN A 108 16.73 8.67 1.74
C GLN A 108 15.36 8.98 2.33
N ALA A 109 14.66 7.98 2.84
CA ALA A 109 13.28 8.14 3.27
C ALA A 109 13.18 8.53 4.75
N ASN A 110 12.14 9.30 5.08
CA ASN A 110 11.67 9.48 6.45
C ASN A 110 10.40 8.65 6.61
N LEU A 111 10.47 7.59 7.38
CA LEU A 111 9.37 6.63 7.51
C LEU A 111 8.10 7.29 8.02
N ALA A 112 8.19 8.15 9.02
CA ALA A 112 7.03 8.80 9.61
C ALA A 112 6.34 9.72 8.59
N VAL A 113 7.12 10.49 7.84
CA VAL A 113 6.58 11.37 6.80
C VAL A 113 5.93 10.55 5.69
N ALA A 114 6.62 9.49 5.24
CA ALA A 114 6.09 8.64 4.18
C ALA A 114 4.76 7.99 4.59
N ARG A 115 4.68 7.52 5.82
CA ARG A 115 3.46 6.89 6.34
C ARG A 115 2.29 7.87 6.36
N LEU A 116 2.53 9.09 6.84
CA LEU A 116 1.47 10.11 6.89
C LEU A 116 1.01 10.52 5.50
N ARG A 117 1.95 10.69 4.57
CA ARG A 117 1.61 11.09 3.21
C ARG A 117 0.86 9.98 2.48
N LEU A 118 1.28 8.73 2.70
CA LEU A 118 0.58 7.59 2.10
C LEU A 118 -0.85 7.47 2.63
N ARG A 119 -1.05 7.72 3.92
CA ARG A 119 -2.38 7.75 4.52
C ARG A 119 -3.27 8.77 3.81
N ASP A 120 -2.76 9.97 3.57
CA ASP A 120 -3.53 11.02 2.93
C ASP A 120 -3.85 10.68 1.48
N LEU A 121 -2.89 10.08 0.75
CA LEU A 121 -3.11 9.66 -0.62
C LEU A 121 -4.15 8.54 -0.72
N ALA A 122 -4.11 7.59 0.21
CA ALA A 122 -5.10 6.52 0.25
C ALA A 122 -6.51 7.07 0.45
N ALA A 123 -6.65 8.10 1.29
CA ALA A 123 -7.93 8.75 1.52
C ALA A 123 -8.48 9.42 0.26
N GLU A 124 -7.62 9.88 -0.64
CA GLU A 124 -8.06 10.48 -1.90
C GLU A 124 -8.69 9.47 -2.86
N LEU A 125 -8.41 8.20 -2.69
CA LEU A 125 -9.00 7.13 -3.50
C LEU A 125 -10.38 6.70 -3.02
N VAL A 126 -10.80 7.16 -1.85
CA VAL A 126 -12.09 6.81 -1.27
C VAL A 126 -13.12 7.82 -1.72
N PRO A 127 -14.23 7.40 -2.36
CA PRO A 127 -15.29 8.33 -2.74
C PRO A 127 -15.88 9.01 -1.50
N SER A 128 -16.04 10.31 -1.59
CA SER A 128 -16.64 11.09 -0.51
C SER A 128 -18.16 10.94 -0.51
#